data_5a220a1b824f4346ea0c24a71a50c789
#
_entry.id   5a220a1b824f4346ea0c24a71a50c789
#
_cell.length_a   1.000
_cell.length_b   1.000
_cell.length_c   1.000
_cell.angle_alpha   90.00
_cell.angle_beta   90.00
_cell.angle_gamma   90.00
#
_symmetry.space_group_name_H-M   'P 1'
#
loop_
_entity.id
_entity.type
_entity.pdbx_description
1 polymer ?
#
loop_
_entity_poly.entity_id
_entity_poly.type
_entity_poly.pdbx_seq_one_letter_code
_entity_poly.pdbx_strand_id
1 'polypeptide(L)'
;MNTADFLVDRLKSWGVTRIFGYSGDGINGVIGAIQRDASIDFIQPRHEEMGAFMAVAHAKFTGELGVCLATGGPGATHLITGLYDAKLDHMPVLAICGQPETTVRGASYQQELNLDRLFADVAEYVQEVTHPAQLPHVIDRAVRLAIARRGPSVVVINKDVQEQAFAAPRRAHGFTRSGPGYTRPVLVPPEEELKKAADILNAGEKVAILIGAGAIGASDEVIAVAEKLRAGVAKALLGKSALPDDLPFVTGCIGLLGTRPSSDLMNGCDTLLIIGSGFPWSEFLPKDGAARAVQIDVDAAMLSLRYPCEVNLHGTAAETLRLLLPLLNEKSDRRWREEIESGMKSWWQTLESRARTKAHPVNPQRVVWEMSPRLPDNAIVTSDSGSCANWYARDYRVKRGQMASLSGGLASMGAAVPYAIGAKLAHPDRPVIALVGDGAMQMNNMAELITIAKYMDRWADKRLVTCVFNNQDLNEVTWEQRVMNGNPRFNASQDIPDIRYSRFAELVGLKGIFVEAPEDLAAAWDEALCADRPVVLEVKTDPEIAPLPPHISFKEARQFMLSMAKDEDAGHVIRDTARQVINAVLRKEDAD
;
A
#
# COMPACT_ATOMS: atom_id res chain seq x y z
N MET A 1 10.85 15.03 -36.36
CA MET A 1 10.67 14.23 -35.12
C MET A 1 12.03 13.79 -34.64
N ASN A 2 12.38 14.10 -33.41
CA ASN A 2 13.57 13.58 -32.77
C ASN A 2 13.25 12.32 -31.94
N THR A 3 14.25 11.75 -31.28
CA THR A 3 14.09 10.51 -30.50
C THR A 3 13.16 10.69 -29.31
N ALA A 4 13.19 11.86 -28.64
CA ALA A 4 12.28 12.16 -27.53
C ALA A 4 10.82 12.35 -27.99
N ASP A 5 10.59 12.96 -29.18
CA ASP A 5 9.25 13.04 -29.76
C ASP A 5 8.69 11.64 -30.05
N PHE A 6 9.51 10.75 -30.59
CA PHE A 6 9.12 9.35 -30.81
C PHE A 6 8.78 8.63 -29.50
N LEU A 7 9.56 8.87 -28.42
CA LEU A 7 9.27 8.31 -27.10
C LEU A 7 7.88 8.70 -26.63
N VAL A 8 7.53 10.00 -26.70
CA VAL A 8 6.22 10.51 -26.27
C VAL A 8 5.10 9.86 -27.09
N ASP A 9 5.23 9.81 -28.43
CA ASP A 9 4.25 9.14 -29.31
C ASP A 9 4.10 7.66 -28.98
N ARG A 10 5.20 6.98 -28.62
CA ARG A 10 5.15 5.57 -28.27
C ARG A 10 4.49 5.34 -26.91
N LEU A 11 4.74 6.18 -25.93
CA LEU A 11 4.06 6.13 -24.61
C LEU A 11 2.55 6.34 -24.75
N LYS A 12 2.11 7.29 -25.58
CA LYS A 12 0.69 7.46 -25.92
C LYS A 12 0.09 6.21 -26.56
N SER A 13 0.82 5.59 -27.47
CA SER A 13 0.38 4.33 -28.11
C SER A 13 0.25 3.17 -27.12
N TRP A 14 0.88 3.25 -25.95
CA TRP A 14 0.71 2.35 -24.82
C TRP A 14 -0.39 2.78 -23.83
N GLY A 15 -1.09 3.88 -24.11
CA GLY A 15 -2.17 4.41 -23.26
C GLY A 15 -1.68 5.28 -22.10
N VAL A 16 -0.40 5.68 -22.08
CA VAL A 16 0.12 6.57 -21.04
C VAL A 16 -0.48 7.96 -21.23
N THR A 17 -1.20 8.42 -20.22
CA THR A 17 -1.84 9.75 -20.18
C THR A 17 -1.15 10.70 -19.22
N ARG A 18 -0.30 10.19 -18.33
CA ARG A 18 0.35 10.95 -17.26
C ARG A 18 1.74 10.46 -16.94
N ILE A 19 2.65 11.40 -16.65
CA ILE A 19 4.02 11.14 -16.18
C ILE A 19 4.26 11.97 -14.92
N PHE A 20 4.76 11.32 -13.86
CA PHE A 20 5.18 11.98 -12.63
C PHE A 20 6.69 12.18 -12.67
N GLY A 21 7.17 13.42 -12.61
CA GLY A 21 8.60 13.60 -12.76
C GLY A 21 9.13 14.96 -12.33
N TYR A 22 10.44 15.02 -12.21
CA TYR A 22 11.16 16.23 -11.89
C TYR A 22 12.13 16.61 -13.02
N SER A 23 12.17 17.90 -13.36
CA SER A 23 13.00 18.40 -14.46
C SER A 23 14.47 18.46 -14.07
N GLY A 24 15.34 18.19 -15.03
CA GLY A 24 16.78 18.35 -14.92
C GLY A 24 17.42 18.31 -16.30
N ASP A 25 18.63 18.81 -16.44
CA ASP A 25 19.29 18.98 -17.73
C ASP A 25 19.50 17.69 -18.52
N GLY A 26 19.75 16.57 -17.81
CA GLY A 26 19.95 15.25 -18.43
C GLY A 26 18.70 14.65 -19.09
N ILE A 27 17.49 15.25 -18.88
CA ILE A 27 16.23 14.76 -19.43
C ILE A 27 15.46 15.85 -20.20
N ASN A 28 16.07 16.98 -20.47
CA ASN A 28 15.46 18.14 -21.12
C ASN A 28 14.86 17.82 -22.50
N GLY A 29 15.48 16.94 -23.27
CA GLY A 29 14.96 16.52 -24.58
C GLY A 29 13.57 15.87 -24.46
N VAL A 30 13.37 15.00 -23.45
CA VAL A 30 12.07 14.36 -23.18
C VAL A 30 11.05 15.36 -22.63
N ILE A 31 11.47 16.24 -21.71
CA ILE A 31 10.59 17.33 -21.18
C ILE A 31 10.13 18.23 -22.34
N GLY A 32 11.03 18.62 -23.23
CA GLY A 32 10.69 19.41 -24.42
C GLY A 32 9.72 18.70 -25.37
N ALA A 33 9.84 17.39 -25.54
CA ALA A 33 8.92 16.60 -26.33
C ALA A 33 7.51 16.52 -25.70
N ILE A 34 7.41 16.32 -24.38
CA ILE A 34 6.15 16.35 -23.63
C ILE A 34 5.48 17.72 -23.79
N GLN A 35 6.25 18.81 -23.69
CA GLN A 35 5.74 20.17 -23.86
C GLN A 35 5.17 20.40 -25.27
N ARG A 36 5.86 19.91 -26.31
CA ARG A 36 5.40 20.09 -27.72
C ARG A 36 4.16 19.29 -28.04
N ASP A 37 4.03 18.11 -27.47
CA ASP A 37 2.88 17.23 -27.71
C ASP A 37 1.65 17.66 -26.91
N ALA A 38 1.85 18.06 -25.65
CA ALA A 38 0.83 18.54 -24.70
C ALA A 38 -0.33 17.57 -24.43
N SER A 39 -0.27 16.31 -24.88
CA SER A 39 -1.32 15.30 -24.66
C SER A 39 -1.04 14.41 -23.45
N ILE A 40 0.20 14.35 -23.00
CA ILE A 40 0.60 13.67 -21.75
C ILE A 40 0.65 14.71 -20.63
N ASP A 41 -0.09 14.45 -19.58
CA ASP A 41 -0.14 15.28 -18.38
C ASP A 41 1.16 15.10 -17.56
N PHE A 42 1.95 16.16 -17.44
CA PHE A 42 3.18 16.15 -16.66
C PHE A 42 2.93 16.68 -15.24
N ILE A 43 3.07 15.81 -14.26
CA ILE A 43 2.89 16.13 -12.83
C ILE A 43 4.26 16.28 -12.18
N GLN A 44 4.53 17.48 -11.69
CA GLN A 44 5.77 17.81 -11.00
C GLN A 44 5.58 17.68 -9.48
N PRO A 45 6.13 16.63 -8.82
CA PRO A 45 6.26 16.54 -7.37
C PRO A 45 7.31 17.53 -6.85
N ARG A 46 7.59 17.49 -5.56
CA ARG A 46 8.71 18.28 -5.00
C ARG A 46 10.00 17.49 -4.88
N HIS A 47 9.92 16.19 -5.03
CA HIS A 47 11.06 15.26 -5.02
C HIS A 47 10.79 14.07 -5.95
N GLU A 48 11.81 13.51 -6.58
CA GLU A 48 11.66 12.40 -7.53
C GLU A 48 11.11 11.13 -6.88
N GLU A 49 11.49 10.84 -5.65
CA GLU A 49 10.95 9.73 -4.85
C GLU A 49 9.43 9.84 -4.74
N MET A 50 8.92 11.04 -4.48
CA MET A 50 7.47 11.29 -4.44
C MET A 50 6.81 11.05 -5.79
N GLY A 51 7.49 11.39 -6.88
CA GLY A 51 7.05 11.08 -8.24
C GLY A 51 6.94 9.58 -8.49
N ALA A 52 7.90 8.80 -7.98
CA ALA A 52 7.85 7.34 -8.06
C ALA A 52 6.69 6.76 -7.23
N PHE A 53 6.47 7.23 -5.99
CA PHE A 53 5.30 6.83 -5.19
C PHE A 53 3.97 7.22 -5.84
N MET A 54 3.87 8.39 -6.48
CA MET A 54 2.68 8.78 -7.26
C MET A 54 2.42 7.83 -8.43
N ALA A 55 3.48 7.37 -9.12
CA ALA A 55 3.36 6.38 -10.18
C ALA A 55 2.90 5.01 -9.64
N VAL A 56 3.40 4.59 -8.48
CA VAL A 56 2.92 3.39 -7.78
C VAL A 56 1.44 3.52 -7.42
N ALA A 57 1.04 4.66 -6.87
CA ALA A 57 -0.36 4.94 -6.53
C ALA A 57 -1.26 4.91 -7.77
N HIS A 58 -0.82 5.51 -8.88
CA HIS A 58 -1.55 5.42 -10.14
C HIS A 58 -1.79 3.95 -10.52
N ALA A 59 -0.76 3.11 -10.48
CA ALA A 59 -0.89 1.68 -10.78
C ALA A 59 -1.82 0.95 -9.79
N LYS A 60 -1.76 1.25 -8.50
CA LYS A 60 -2.62 0.63 -7.47
C LYS A 60 -4.10 0.97 -7.63
N PHE A 61 -4.40 2.23 -7.95
CA PHE A 61 -5.78 2.72 -7.96
C PHE A 61 -6.46 2.67 -9.33
N THR A 62 -5.68 2.46 -10.42
CA THR A 62 -6.24 2.31 -11.78
C THR A 62 -6.05 0.91 -12.37
N GLY A 63 -5.06 0.16 -11.88
CA GLY A 63 -4.61 -1.09 -12.52
C GLY A 63 -3.79 -0.88 -13.80
N GLU A 64 -3.47 0.38 -14.16
CA GLU A 64 -2.71 0.77 -15.34
C GLU A 64 -1.23 0.93 -15.04
N LEU A 65 -0.41 1.15 -16.08
CA LEU A 65 1.01 1.42 -15.96
C LEU A 65 1.24 2.80 -15.33
N GLY A 66 1.94 2.85 -14.19
CA GLY A 66 2.48 4.11 -13.66
C GLY A 66 3.76 4.51 -14.39
N VAL A 67 3.96 5.80 -14.64
CA VAL A 67 5.19 6.28 -15.30
C VAL A 67 5.81 7.40 -14.48
N CYS A 68 7.08 7.23 -14.11
CA CYS A 68 7.88 8.29 -13.48
C CYS A 68 9.10 8.65 -14.32
N LEU A 69 9.62 9.86 -14.10
CA LEU A 69 10.72 10.41 -14.88
C LEU A 69 11.67 11.24 -14.00
N ALA A 70 12.98 11.07 -14.22
CA ALA A 70 14.01 11.85 -13.53
C ALA A 70 15.21 12.12 -14.44
N THR A 71 15.98 13.14 -14.09
CA THR A 71 17.30 13.35 -14.68
C THR A 71 18.31 12.26 -14.26
N GLY A 72 19.49 12.25 -14.83
CA GLY A 72 20.60 11.40 -14.40
C GLY A 72 21.14 11.75 -13.01
N GLY A 73 22.13 11.00 -12.55
CA GLY A 73 22.78 11.26 -11.27
C GLY A 73 21.82 11.22 -10.08
N PRO A 74 21.64 12.34 -9.35
CA PRO A 74 20.80 12.37 -8.16
C PRO A 74 19.33 12.06 -8.46
N GLY A 75 18.77 12.52 -9.58
CA GLY A 75 17.39 12.25 -9.94
C GLY A 75 17.12 10.76 -10.09
N ALA A 76 18.01 10.01 -10.73
CA ALA A 76 17.90 8.57 -10.87
C ALA A 76 18.01 7.85 -9.51
N THR A 77 18.93 8.28 -8.62
CA THR A 77 19.07 7.67 -7.29
C THR A 77 17.84 7.89 -6.39
N HIS A 78 17.19 9.03 -6.50
CA HIS A 78 16.01 9.36 -5.73
C HIS A 78 14.78 8.49 -6.09
N LEU A 79 14.69 7.93 -7.30
CA LEU A 79 13.57 7.06 -7.68
C LEU A 79 13.56 5.71 -6.95
N ILE A 80 14.67 5.27 -6.38
CA ILE A 80 14.88 3.89 -5.95
C ILE A 80 13.86 3.45 -4.89
N THR A 81 13.60 4.24 -3.86
CA THR A 81 12.65 3.87 -2.80
C THR A 81 11.25 3.59 -3.38
N GLY A 82 10.73 4.49 -4.22
CA GLY A 82 9.42 4.28 -4.85
C GLY A 82 9.42 3.11 -5.84
N LEU A 83 10.54 2.81 -6.51
CA LEU A 83 10.63 1.63 -7.38
C LEU A 83 10.69 0.33 -6.58
N TYR A 84 11.34 0.29 -5.40
CA TYR A 84 11.25 -0.86 -4.51
C TYR A 84 9.84 -1.06 -3.97
N ASP A 85 9.13 0.01 -3.67
CA ASP A 85 7.72 -0.06 -3.29
C ASP A 85 6.87 -0.68 -4.43
N ALA A 86 7.09 -0.26 -5.68
CA ALA A 86 6.48 -0.88 -6.86
C ALA A 86 6.80 -2.37 -6.97
N LYS A 87 8.08 -2.76 -6.78
CA LYS A 87 8.53 -4.15 -6.86
C LYS A 87 7.84 -5.03 -5.83
N LEU A 88 7.88 -4.63 -4.56
CA LEU A 88 7.40 -5.44 -3.45
C LEU A 88 5.88 -5.50 -3.36
N ASP A 89 5.19 -4.49 -3.87
CA ASP A 89 3.73 -4.47 -3.96
C ASP A 89 3.20 -4.94 -5.33
N HIS A 90 4.09 -5.44 -6.20
CA HIS A 90 3.78 -5.97 -7.52
C HIS A 90 3.02 -4.97 -8.43
N MET A 91 3.50 -3.73 -8.47
CA MET A 91 2.88 -2.66 -9.27
C MET A 91 3.68 -2.40 -10.56
N PRO A 92 3.02 -2.37 -11.73
CA PRO A 92 3.67 -2.04 -12.99
C PRO A 92 4.06 -0.57 -13.03
N VAL A 93 5.36 -0.29 -13.04
CA VAL A 93 5.90 1.08 -13.12
C VAL A 93 6.99 1.13 -14.20
N LEU A 94 6.94 2.15 -15.06
CA LEU A 94 8.02 2.51 -15.97
C LEU A 94 8.74 3.75 -15.43
N ALA A 95 10.04 3.63 -15.17
CA ALA A 95 10.91 4.76 -14.87
C ALA A 95 11.73 5.14 -16.11
N ILE A 96 11.76 6.43 -16.43
CA ILE A 96 12.57 7.00 -17.52
C ILE A 96 13.62 7.90 -16.90
N CYS A 97 14.90 7.56 -17.11
CA CYS A 97 16.02 8.29 -16.52
C CYS A 97 16.90 8.91 -17.61
N GLY A 98 17.35 10.14 -17.37
CA GLY A 98 18.40 10.75 -18.16
C GLY A 98 19.77 10.16 -17.86
N GLN A 99 20.72 10.44 -18.73
CA GLN A 99 22.15 10.09 -18.57
C GLN A 99 22.99 11.15 -19.30
N PRO A 100 24.22 11.45 -18.89
CA PRO A 100 25.14 12.27 -19.68
C PRO A 100 25.28 11.82 -21.12
N GLU A 101 25.80 12.70 -21.97
CA GLU A 101 26.03 12.42 -23.39
C GLU A 101 26.89 11.16 -23.61
N THR A 102 26.60 10.43 -24.67
CA THR A 102 27.34 9.19 -25.00
C THR A 102 28.85 9.40 -25.14
N THR A 103 29.26 10.58 -25.60
CA THR A 103 30.66 10.95 -25.83
C THR A 103 31.51 11.11 -24.56
N VAL A 104 30.86 11.36 -23.42
CA VAL A 104 31.55 11.58 -22.12
C VAL A 104 31.40 10.37 -21.17
N ARG A 105 30.75 9.31 -21.61
CA ARG A 105 30.56 8.09 -20.81
C ARG A 105 31.94 7.41 -20.56
N GLY A 106 32.18 7.05 -19.30
CA GLY A 106 33.44 6.45 -18.84
C GLY A 106 34.53 7.45 -18.51
N ALA A 107 34.23 8.76 -18.56
CA ALA A 107 35.19 9.83 -18.28
C ALA A 107 35.07 10.39 -16.84
N SER A 108 34.29 9.76 -15.97
CA SER A 108 33.92 10.28 -14.63
C SER A 108 33.25 11.66 -14.74
N TYR A 109 32.38 11.79 -15.73
CA TYR A 109 31.68 13.04 -15.98
C TYR A 109 30.66 13.35 -14.88
N GLN A 110 30.32 14.64 -14.72
CA GLN A 110 29.33 15.09 -13.73
C GLN A 110 28.01 14.32 -13.90
N GLN A 111 27.45 13.81 -12.78
CA GLN A 111 26.21 13.02 -12.72
C GLN A 111 26.28 11.66 -13.45
N GLU A 112 27.43 11.24 -13.92
CA GLU A 112 27.59 9.92 -14.51
C GLU A 112 27.50 8.83 -13.43
N LEU A 113 26.54 7.93 -13.58
CA LEU A 113 26.38 6.73 -12.76
C LEU A 113 26.24 5.49 -13.65
N ASN A 114 26.58 4.33 -13.12
CA ASN A 114 26.23 3.07 -13.77
C ASN A 114 24.79 2.71 -13.41
N LEU A 115 23.84 3.24 -14.17
CA LEU A 115 22.41 3.07 -13.89
C LEU A 115 21.93 1.63 -14.13
N ASP A 116 22.59 0.88 -15.04
CA ASP A 116 22.26 -0.54 -15.23
C ASP A 116 22.51 -1.33 -13.94
N ARG A 117 23.62 -1.04 -13.23
CA ARG A 117 23.92 -1.67 -11.95
C ARG A 117 23.05 -1.13 -10.82
N LEU A 118 22.80 0.18 -10.83
CA LEU A 118 22.00 0.84 -9.79
C LEU A 118 20.59 0.24 -9.71
N PHE A 119 19.97 -0.01 -10.86
CA PHE A 119 18.61 -0.53 -10.93
C PHE A 119 18.52 -2.06 -11.10
N ALA A 120 19.65 -2.78 -11.14
CA ALA A 120 19.67 -4.21 -11.43
C ALA A 120 18.86 -5.07 -10.47
N ASP A 121 18.83 -4.72 -9.18
CA ASP A 121 18.02 -5.45 -8.20
C ASP A 121 16.56 -5.02 -8.21
N VAL A 122 16.29 -3.73 -8.34
CA VAL A 122 14.93 -3.21 -8.18
C VAL A 122 14.06 -3.47 -9.40
N ALA A 123 14.61 -3.49 -10.62
CA ALA A 123 13.84 -3.52 -11.86
C ALA A 123 13.83 -4.88 -12.55
N GLU A 124 12.69 -5.24 -13.12
CA GLU A 124 12.49 -6.43 -13.98
C GLU A 124 13.21 -6.29 -15.33
N TYR A 125 13.49 -5.07 -15.72
CA TYR A 125 14.22 -4.76 -16.95
C TYR A 125 14.88 -3.39 -16.83
N VAL A 126 16.17 -3.33 -17.16
CA VAL A 126 16.94 -2.08 -17.26
C VAL A 126 17.63 -2.05 -18.60
N GLN A 127 17.53 -0.94 -19.31
CA GLN A 127 18.25 -0.77 -20.57
C GLN A 127 18.62 0.68 -20.84
N GLU A 128 19.90 0.93 -21.11
CA GLU A 128 20.40 2.20 -21.64
C GLU A 128 20.20 2.25 -23.17
N VAL A 129 19.65 3.35 -23.67
CA VAL A 129 19.45 3.65 -25.10
C VAL A 129 20.58 4.57 -25.54
N THR A 130 21.52 4.03 -26.29
CA THR A 130 22.70 4.73 -26.81
C THR A 130 22.57 5.10 -28.29
N HIS A 131 21.50 4.69 -28.95
CA HIS A 131 21.21 5.00 -30.36
C HIS A 131 19.70 5.07 -30.60
N PRO A 132 19.19 6.06 -31.39
CA PRO A 132 17.75 6.23 -31.64
C PRO A 132 17.03 4.98 -32.15
N ALA A 133 17.67 4.16 -32.97
CA ALA A 133 17.07 2.93 -33.52
C ALA A 133 16.77 1.84 -32.46
N GLN A 134 17.34 1.93 -31.26
CA GLN A 134 17.08 1.00 -30.16
C GLN A 134 15.75 1.33 -29.45
N LEU A 135 15.37 2.60 -29.41
CA LEU A 135 14.26 3.07 -28.59
C LEU A 135 12.93 2.31 -28.81
N PRO A 136 12.51 1.99 -30.06
CA PRO A 136 11.25 1.30 -30.27
C PRO A 136 11.13 -0.03 -29.52
N HIS A 137 12.13 -0.89 -29.65
CA HIS A 137 12.08 -2.21 -28.99
C HIS A 137 12.40 -2.15 -27.48
N VAL A 138 13.22 -1.20 -27.06
CA VAL A 138 13.54 -1.02 -25.63
C VAL A 138 12.30 -0.58 -24.87
N ILE A 139 11.59 0.47 -25.34
CA ILE A 139 10.40 0.98 -24.65
C ILE A 139 9.26 -0.03 -24.67
N ASP A 140 9.01 -0.69 -25.82
CA ASP A 140 7.97 -1.69 -25.92
C ASP A 140 8.22 -2.91 -25.02
N ARG A 141 9.49 -3.31 -24.90
CA ARG A 141 9.88 -4.40 -24.00
C ARG A 141 9.78 -3.99 -22.54
N ALA A 142 10.22 -2.79 -22.18
CA ALA A 142 10.13 -2.26 -20.82
C ALA A 142 8.68 -2.22 -20.34
N VAL A 143 7.77 -1.65 -21.14
CA VAL A 143 6.34 -1.58 -20.79
C VAL A 143 5.73 -2.97 -20.66
N ARG A 144 6.00 -3.89 -21.61
CA ARG A 144 5.46 -5.26 -21.52
C ARG A 144 5.95 -5.99 -20.29
N LEU A 145 7.24 -5.88 -19.97
CA LEU A 145 7.81 -6.56 -18.80
C LEU A 145 7.27 -5.96 -17.51
N ALA A 146 7.14 -4.63 -17.41
CA ALA A 146 6.52 -4.00 -16.25
C ALA A 146 5.11 -4.55 -16.00
N ILE A 147 4.27 -4.62 -17.05
CA ILE A 147 2.89 -5.12 -16.94
C ILE A 147 2.85 -6.64 -16.69
N ALA A 148 3.66 -7.41 -17.44
CA ALA A 148 3.62 -8.88 -17.38
C ALA A 148 4.21 -9.42 -16.09
N ARG A 149 5.29 -8.82 -15.58
CA ARG A 149 5.98 -9.20 -14.34
C ARG A 149 5.40 -8.51 -13.12
N ARG A 150 4.55 -7.49 -13.34
CA ARG A 150 3.96 -6.69 -12.26
C ARG A 150 5.05 -6.06 -11.38
N GLY A 151 5.96 -5.35 -12.00
CA GLY A 151 7.09 -4.73 -11.33
C GLY A 151 7.66 -3.55 -12.13
N PRO A 152 8.68 -2.87 -11.59
CA PRO A 152 9.28 -1.74 -12.28
C PRO A 152 10.16 -2.17 -13.47
N SER A 153 10.16 -1.35 -14.52
CA SER A 153 11.15 -1.36 -15.60
C SER A 153 11.78 0.01 -15.73
N VAL A 154 13.05 0.07 -16.10
CA VAL A 154 13.83 1.31 -16.23
C VAL A 154 14.38 1.44 -17.63
N VAL A 155 14.15 2.60 -18.25
CA VAL A 155 14.75 2.99 -19.53
C VAL A 155 15.62 4.21 -19.29
N VAL A 156 16.90 4.09 -19.62
CA VAL A 156 17.89 5.16 -19.50
C VAL A 156 18.17 5.72 -20.89
N ILE A 157 18.12 7.06 -21.06
CA ILE A 157 18.31 7.69 -22.36
C ILE A 157 19.36 8.79 -22.24
N ASN A 158 20.47 8.65 -22.97
CA ASN A 158 21.53 9.65 -22.99
C ASN A 158 21.01 10.97 -23.57
N LYS A 159 21.50 12.09 -23.04
CA LYS A 159 21.07 13.45 -23.38
C LYS A 159 21.16 13.74 -24.88
N ASP A 160 22.29 13.45 -25.51
CA ASP A 160 22.51 13.62 -26.94
C ASP A 160 21.59 12.73 -27.80
N VAL A 161 21.28 11.51 -27.35
CA VAL A 161 20.36 10.58 -28.05
C VAL A 161 18.93 11.11 -28.05
N GLN A 162 18.49 11.79 -27.01
CA GLN A 162 17.13 12.38 -26.93
C GLN A 162 16.87 13.37 -28.06
N GLU A 163 17.91 14.12 -28.47
CA GLU A 163 17.82 15.18 -29.46
C GLU A 163 18.12 14.73 -30.90
N GLN A 164 18.73 13.57 -31.07
CA GLN A 164 19.04 13.02 -32.39
C GLN A 164 17.77 12.77 -33.21
N ALA A 165 17.89 13.00 -34.53
CA ALA A 165 16.80 12.72 -35.46
C ALA A 165 16.40 11.23 -35.41
N PHE A 166 15.11 10.98 -35.20
CA PHE A 166 14.57 9.63 -35.25
C PHE A 166 14.22 9.24 -36.68
N ALA A 167 14.77 8.13 -37.13
CA ALA A 167 14.39 7.46 -38.35
C ALA A 167 14.03 6.00 -38.05
N ALA A 168 12.87 5.57 -38.51
CA ALA A 168 12.47 4.18 -38.37
C ALA A 168 13.53 3.26 -39.00
N PRO A 169 13.99 2.22 -38.28
CA PRO A 169 15.03 1.32 -38.80
C PRO A 169 14.53 0.64 -40.09
N ARG A 170 15.37 0.66 -41.11
CA ARG A 170 15.08 -0.03 -42.38
C ARG A 170 15.08 -1.54 -42.15
N ARG A 171 14.25 -2.26 -42.91
CA ARG A 171 14.23 -3.73 -42.86
C ARG A 171 15.56 -4.28 -43.40
N ALA A 172 16.41 -4.78 -42.50
CA ALA A 172 17.71 -5.35 -42.83
C ALA A 172 18.06 -6.44 -41.82
N HIS A 173 19.12 -7.23 -42.12
CA HIS A 173 19.66 -8.19 -41.16
C HIS A 173 20.12 -7.46 -39.90
N GLY A 174 19.77 -7.99 -38.72
CA GLY A 174 20.16 -7.43 -37.41
C GLY A 174 19.24 -6.32 -36.89
N PHE A 175 18.24 -5.86 -37.63
CA PHE A 175 17.29 -4.87 -37.12
C PHE A 175 16.11 -5.52 -36.40
N THR A 176 15.80 -4.99 -35.19
CA THR A 176 14.65 -5.37 -34.40
C THR A 176 13.49 -4.43 -34.70
N ARG A 177 12.31 -4.98 -34.94
CA ARG A 177 11.04 -4.25 -35.04
C ARG A 177 10.13 -4.67 -33.91
N SER A 178 9.44 -3.70 -33.30
CA SER A 178 8.47 -3.93 -32.26
C SER A 178 7.28 -2.99 -32.43
N GLY A 179 6.20 -3.29 -31.75
CA GLY A 179 5.01 -2.47 -31.70
C GLY A 179 4.40 -2.47 -30.29
N PRO A 180 3.55 -1.48 -29.97
CA PRO A 180 2.83 -1.44 -28.70
C PRO A 180 1.77 -2.56 -28.63
N GLY A 181 1.29 -2.80 -27.43
CA GLY A 181 0.21 -3.74 -27.14
C GLY A 181 0.65 -4.93 -26.31
N TYR A 182 -0.22 -5.25 -25.35
CA TYR A 182 -0.14 -6.41 -24.48
C TYR A 182 -1.54 -6.74 -23.96
N THR A 183 -1.96 -7.97 -24.10
CA THR A 183 -3.18 -8.49 -23.49
C THR A 183 -2.79 -9.32 -22.27
N ARG A 184 -3.24 -8.92 -21.09
CA ARG A 184 -3.01 -9.71 -19.88
C ARG A 184 -3.68 -11.08 -20.03
N PRO A 185 -2.96 -12.18 -19.81
CA PRO A 185 -3.57 -13.50 -19.87
C PRO A 185 -4.53 -13.68 -18.68
N VAL A 186 -5.61 -14.39 -18.92
CA VAL A 186 -6.45 -14.97 -17.88
C VAL A 186 -5.92 -16.38 -17.61
N LEU A 187 -5.45 -16.61 -16.39
CA LEU A 187 -4.91 -17.89 -15.98
C LEU A 187 -6.02 -18.73 -15.36
N VAL A 188 -6.18 -19.95 -15.85
CA VAL A 188 -7.18 -20.90 -15.37
C VAL A 188 -6.49 -22.23 -15.05
N PRO A 189 -6.60 -22.72 -13.80
CA PRO A 189 -6.04 -24.01 -13.42
C PRO A 189 -6.72 -25.17 -14.13
N PRO A 190 -6.04 -26.34 -14.29
CA PRO A 190 -6.65 -27.54 -14.81
C PRO A 190 -7.87 -28.01 -13.99
N GLU A 191 -8.88 -28.58 -14.67
CA GLU A 191 -10.11 -29.03 -14.01
C GLU A 191 -9.85 -30.10 -12.92
N GLU A 192 -8.87 -30.96 -13.11
CA GLU A 192 -8.49 -31.98 -12.13
C GLU A 192 -7.96 -31.34 -10.82
N GLU A 193 -7.20 -30.26 -10.92
CA GLU A 193 -6.70 -29.54 -9.76
C GLU A 193 -7.82 -28.76 -9.06
N LEU A 194 -8.78 -28.21 -9.82
CA LEU A 194 -9.98 -27.60 -9.24
C LEU A 194 -10.83 -28.63 -8.47
N LYS A 195 -10.98 -29.86 -8.98
CA LYS A 195 -11.67 -30.95 -8.26
C LYS A 195 -10.97 -31.32 -6.96
N LYS A 196 -9.63 -31.49 -6.99
CA LYS A 196 -8.85 -31.75 -5.76
C LYS A 196 -9.01 -30.64 -4.73
N ALA A 197 -8.97 -29.38 -5.17
CA ALA A 197 -9.20 -28.24 -4.31
C ALA A 197 -10.60 -28.26 -3.70
N ALA A 198 -11.62 -28.56 -4.53
CA ALA A 198 -13.00 -28.68 -4.06
C ALA A 198 -13.16 -29.82 -3.04
N ASP A 199 -12.52 -30.97 -3.24
CA ASP A 199 -12.56 -32.10 -2.30
C ASP A 199 -12.02 -31.69 -0.91
N ILE A 200 -10.90 -30.96 -0.86
CA ILE A 200 -10.32 -30.43 0.39
C ILE A 200 -11.30 -29.47 1.07
N LEU A 201 -11.80 -28.48 0.33
CA LEU A 201 -12.69 -27.46 0.86
C LEU A 201 -14.06 -28.01 1.31
N ASN A 202 -14.57 -29.00 0.60
CA ASN A 202 -15.83 -29.69 0.95
C ASN A 202 -15.69 -30.55 2.20
N ALA A 203 -14.52 -31.19 2.40
CA ALA A 203 -14.24 -32.03 3.56
C ALA A 203 -14.02 -31.21 4.86
N GLY A 204 -13.53 -29.97 4.76
CA GLY A 204 -13.26 -29.11 5.93
C GLY A 204 -14.50 -28.78 6.71
N GLU A 205 -14.44 -28.76 8.04
CA GLU A 205 -15.54 -28.35 8.93
C GLU A 205 -15.42 -26.86 9.30
N LYS A 206 -14.18 -26.39 9.55
CA LYS A 206 -13.84 -25.03 9.97
C LYS A 206 -12.99 -24.34 8.89
N VAL A 207 -13.66 -23.88 7.84
CA VAL A 207 -12.97 -23.25 6.71
C VAL A 207 -12.63 -21.79 7.02
N ALA A 208 -11.38 -21.41 6.80
CA ALA A 208 -10.91 -20.02 6.80
C ALA A 208 -10.45 -19.62 5.38
N ILE A 209 -10.66 -18.36 5.03
CA ILE A 209 -10.17 -17.77 3.79
C ILE A 209 -9.25 -16.61 4.13
N LEU A 210 -8.04 -16.61 3.57
CA LEU A 210 -7.11 -15.47 3.63
C LEU A 210 -7.03 -14.82 2.26
N ILE A 211 -7.41 -13.54 2.17
CA ILE A 211 -7.35 -12.79 0.91
C ILE A 211 -6.26 -11.72 0.95
N GLY A 212 -5.57 -11.54 -0.17
CA GLY A 212 -4.60 -10.47 -0.39
C GLY A 212 -4.99 -9.51 -1.50
N ALA A 213 -4.01 -8.74 -1.99
CA ALA A 213 -4.20 -7.79 -3.10
C ALA A 213 -4.69 -8.48 -4.39
N GLY A 214 -4.33 -9.75 -4.62
CA GLY A 214 -4.78 -10.51 -5.78
C GLY A 214 -6.28 -10.85 -5.77
N ALA A 215 -6.98 -10.64 -4.65
CA ALA A 215 -8.43 -10.78 -4.55
C ALA A 215 -9.19 -9.46 -4.85
N ILE A 216 -8.49 -8.34 -5.04
CA ILE A 216 -9.13 -7.08 -5.48
C ILE A 216 -9.73 -7.31 -6.87
N GLY A 217 -11.03 -7.01 -7.01
CA GLY A 217 -11.79 -7.30 -8.23
C GLY A 217 -12.45 -8.68 -8.29
N ALA A 218 -12.27 -9.53 -7.24
CA ALA A 218 -12.93 -10.83 -7.09
C ALA A 218 -13.87 -10.87 -5.87
N SER A 219 -14.36 -9.71 -5.41
CA SER A 219 -15.14 -9.57 -4.18
C SER A 219 -16.39 -10.47 -4.16
N ASP A 220 -17.16 -10.48 -5.23
CA ASP A 220 -18.42 -11.23 -5.31
C ASP A 220 -18.18 -12.74 -5.31
N GLU A 221 -17.12 -13.20 -5.98
CA GLU A 221 -16.71 -14.60 -6.00
C GLU A 221 -16.21 -15.06 -4.62
N VAL A 222 -15.41 -14.25 -3.93
CA VAL A 222 -14.95 -14.56 -2.57
C VAL A 222 -16.15 -14.64 -1.61
N ILE A 223 -17.09 -13.70 -1.69
CA ILE A 223 -18.32 -13.72 -0.88
C ILE A 223 -19.11 -14.99 -1.16
N ALA A 224 -19.32 -15.34 -2.43
CA ALA A 224 -20.08 -16.53 -2.81
C ALA A 224 -19.45 -17.83 -2.27
N VAL A 225 -18.11 -17.96 -2.36
CA VAL A 225 -17.38 -19.09 -1.79
C VAL A 225 -17.46 -19.12 -0.27
N ALA A 226 -17.27 -17.97 0.39
CA ALA A 226 -17.36 -17.85 1.84
C ALA A 226 -18.76 -18.21 2.36
N GLU A 227 -19.82 -17.77 1.67
CA GLU A 227 -21.19 -18.12 2.03
C GLU A 227 -21.46 -19.61 1.86
N LYS A 228 -21.03 -20.21 0.74
CA LYS A 228 -21.27 -21.63 0.45
C LYS A 228 -20.54 -22.54 1.44
N LEU A 229 -19.31 -22.16 1.83
CA LEU A 229 -18.49 -22.93 2.78
C LEU A 229 -18.72 -22.54 4.24
N ARG A 230 -19.59 -21.56 4.54
CA ARG A 230 -19.77 -20.98 5.89
C ARG A 230 -18.43 -20.53 6.50
N ALA A 231 -17.52 -20.04 5.66
CA ALA A 231 -16.17 -19.67 6.02
C ALA A 231 -16.06 -18.25 6.57
N GLY A 232 -15.10 -18.02 7.48
CA GLY A 232 -14.64 -16.67 7.82
C GLY A 232 -13.59 -16.19 6.82
N VAL A 233 -13.45 -14.86 6.68
CA VAL A 233 -12.50 -14.25 5.77
C VAL A 233 -11.60 -13.25 6.51
N ALA A 234 -10.30 -13.53 6.53
CA ALA A 234 -9.26 -12.59 6.98
C ALA A 234 -8.60 -11.91 5.78
N LYS A 235 -8.08 -10.72 5.98
CA LYS A 235 -7.44 -9.89 4.94
C LYS A 235 -5.96 -9.68 5.24
N ALA A 236 -5.07 -9.91 4.27
CA ALA A 236 -3.74 -9.31 4.31
C ALA A 236 -3.87 -7.79 4.12
N LEU A 237 -2.91 -7.02 4.62
CA LEU A 237 -3.01 -5.56 4.69
C LEU A 237 -3.26 -4.90 3.31
N LEU A 238 -2.56 -5.34 2.27
CA LEU A 238 -2.77 -4.88 0.89
C LEU A 238 -4.12 -5.35 0.28
N GLY A 239 -4.75 -6.35 0.86
CA GLY A 239 -6.08 -6.84 0.49
C GLY A 239 -7.22 -6.17 1.26
N LYS A 240 -6.94 -5.12 2.06
CA LYS A 240 -7.95 -4.50 2.94
C LYS A 240 -9.20 -4.06 2.20
N SER A 241 -9.09 -3.50 1.02
CA SER A 241 -10.24 -3.05 0.21
C SER A 241 -10.86 -4.13 -0.67
N ALA A 242 -10.35 -5.37 -0.65
CA ALA A 242 -10.94 -6.45 -1.45
C ALA A 242 -12.35 -6.85 -1.00
N LEU A 243 -12.64 -6.74 0.31
CA LEU A 243 -13.99 -6.93 0.86
C LEU A 243 -14.36 -5.81 1.83
N PRO A 244 -15.64 -5.44 1.93
CA PRO A 244 -16.11 -4.51 2.95
C PRO A 244 -16.07 -5.15 4.35
N ASP A 245 -15.90 -4.31 5.38
CA ASP A 245 -15.79 -4.75 6.78
C ASP A 245 -17.14 -4.85 7.50
N ASP A 246 -18.25 -4.54 6.83
CA ASP A 246 -19.63 -4.68 7.35
C ASP A 246 -20.22 -6.09 7.17
N LEU A 247 -19.53 -6.95 6.43
CA LEU A 247 -19.90 -8.37 6.32
C LEU A 247 -19.56 -9.08 7.64
N PRO A 248 -20.52 -9.77 8.31
CA PRO A 248 -20.33 -10.27 9.67
C PRO A 248 -19.26 -11.39 9.79
N PHE A 249 -18.87 -11.98 8.68
CA PHE A 249 -17.85 -13.03 8.59
C PHE A 249 -16.48 -12.53 8.12
N VAL A 250 -16.32 -11.24 7.84
CA VAL A 250 -15.04 -10.63 7.53
C VAL A 250 -14.37 -10.21 8.82
N THR A 251 -13.29 -10.90 9.17
CA THR A 251 -12.64 -10.76 10.48
C THR A 251 -11.63 -9.61 10.56
N GLY A 252 -11.36 -8.91 9.46
CA GLY A 252 -10.42 -7.79 9.38
C GLY A 252 -9.02 -8.22 8.94
N CYS A 253 -8.01 -7.41 9.23
CA CYS A 253 -6.64 -7.72 8.83
C CYS A 253 -6.02 -8.78 9.72
N ILE A 254 -5.08 -9.59 9.15
CA ILE A 254 -4.24 -10.55 9.83
C ILE A 254 -2.87 -9.94 10.19
N GLY A 255 -2.16 -10.54 11.11
CA GLY A 255 -0.78 -10.19 11.47
C GLY A 255 -0.68 -9.23 12.65
N LEU A 256 0.50 -8.65 12.85
CA LEU A 256 0.81 -7.75 13.96
C LEU A 256 -0.15 -6.56 14.03
N LEU A 257 -0.48 -5.98 12.89
CA LEU A 257 -1.45 -4.88 12.77
C LEU A 257 -2.91 -5.36 12.73
N GLY A 258 -3.13 -6.66 12.80
CA GLY A 258 -4.43 -7.28 12.58
C GLY A 258 -5.38 -7.24 13.76
N THR A 259 -6.45 -8.00 13.62
CA THR A 259 -7.54 -8.13 14.60
C THR A 259 -7.44 -9.45 15.35
N ARG A 260 -7.96 -9.50 16.57
CA ARG A 260 -8.08 -10.74 17.32
C ARG A 260 -8.95 -11.79 16.59
N PRO A 261 -10.13 -11.45 16.04
CA PRO A 261 -10.93 -12.44 15.30
C PRO A 261 -10.21 -13.06 14.10
N SER A 262 -9.31 -12.32 13.40
CA SER A 262 -8.51 -12.91 12.33
C SER A 262 -7.48 -13.92 12.86
N SER A 263 -6.90 -13.66 14.00
CA SER A 263 -5.99 -14.61 14.65
C SER A 263 -6.74 -15.85 15.16
N ASP A 264 -7.91 -15.66 15.80
CA ASP A 264 -8.76 -16.76 16.28
C ASP A 264 -9.23 -17.61 15.08
N LEU A 265 -9.58 -16.98 13.95
CA LEU A 265 -9.93 -17.65 12.70
C LEU A 265 -8.78 -18.55 12.18
N MET A 266 -7.55 -18.03 12.14
CA MET A 266 -6.38 -18.79 11.66
C MET A 266 -6.01 -19.93 12.61
N ASN A 267 -6.07 -19.70 13.92
CA ASN A 267 -5.74 -20.73 14.91
C ASN A 267 -6.81 -21.82 15.05
N GLY A 268 -8.07 -21.50 14.73
CA GLY A 268 -9.19 -22.43 14.91
C GLY A 268 -9.62 -23.20 13.67
N CYS A 269 -9.10 -22.87 12.48
CA CYS A 269 -9.51 -23.53 11.25
C CYS A 269 -8.83 -24.90 11.06
N ASP A 270 -9.54 -25.81 10.38
CA ASP A 270 -9.02 -27.09 9.88
C ASP A 270 -8.72 -27.07 8.38
N THR A 271 -9.19 -26.06 7.69
CA THR A 271 -9.02 -25.90 6.24
C THR A 271 -8.83 -24.43 5.89
N LEU A 272 -7.77 -24.14 5.13
CA LEU A 272 -7.36 -22.80 4.74
C LEU A 272 -7.39 -22.63 3.21
N LEU A 273 -8.09 -21.60 2.73
CA LEU A 273 -8.03 -21.14 1.34
C LEU A 273 -7.30 -19.80 1.28
N ILE A 274 -6.16 -19.74 0.60
CA ILE A 274 -5.39 -18.51 0.39
C ILE A 274 -5.66 -17.99 -1.03
N ILE A 275 -6.04 -16.72 -1.17
CA ILE A 275 -6.39 -16.11 -2.46
C ILE A 275 -5.56 -14.85 -2.68
N GLY A 276 -4.61 -14.92 -3.61
CA GLY A 276 -3.81 -13.77 -4.05
C GLY A 276 -3.09 -13.06 -2.90
N SER A 277 -2.49 -13.84 -1.99
CA SER A 277 -1.81 -13.32 -0.80
C SER A 277 -0.45 -13.96 -0.61
N GLY A 278 0.59 -13.10 -0.61
CA GLY A 278 1.94 -13.45 -0.18
C GLY A 278 2.24 -13.04 1.27
N PHE A 279 1.24 -13.01 2.16
CA PHE A 279 1.38 -12.57 3.57
C PHE A 279 2.62 -13.18 4.23
N PRO A 280 3.59 -12.37 4.71
CA PRO A 280 4.96 -12.87 4.94
C PRO A 280 5.19 -13.57 6.29
N TRP A 281 4.34 -13.34 7.29
CA TRP A 281 4.56 -13.80 8.68
C TRP A 281 3.79 -15.09 8.98
N SER A 282 4.48 -16.23 8.85
CA SER A 282 3.88 -17.56 9.03
C SER A 282 3.38 -17.83 10.45
N GLU A 283 3.91 -17.14 11.45
CA GLU A 283 3.47 -17.26 12.85
C GLU A 283 2.01 -16.85 13.08
N PHE A 284 1.41 -16.09 12.17
CA PHE A 284 0.00 -15.70 12.20
C PHE A 284 -0.90 -16.62 11.35
N LEU A 285 -0.32 -17.59 10.66
CA LEU A 285 -1.03 -18.64 9.93
C LEU A 285 -1.28 -19.84 10.85
N PRO A 286 -2.14 -20.81 10.46
CA PRO A 286 -2.32 -22.04 11.24
C PRO A 286 -0.98 -22.76 11.47
N LYS A 287 -0.83 -23.43 12.59
CA LYS A 287 0.36 -24.27 12.84
C LYS A 287 0.48 -25.33 11.76
N ASP A 288 1.71 -25.71 11.42
CA ASP A 288 1.97 -26.76 10.43
C ASP A 288 1.19 -28.04 10.76
N GLY A 289 0.44 -28.51 9.78
CA GLY A 289 -0.40 -29.71 9.93
C GLY A 289 -1.74 -29.50 10.66
N ALA A 290 -2.04 -28.31 11.17
CA ALA A 290 -3.32 -28.02 11.82
C ALA A 290 -4.46 -27.82 10.80
N ALA A 291 -4.16 -27.33 9.60
CA ALA A 291 -5.14 -27.12 8.55
C ALA A 291 -4.65 -27.67 7.21
N ARG A 292 -5.55 -28.29 6.45
CA ARG A 292 -5.34 -28.59 5.03
C ARG A 292 -5.47 -27.30 4.24
N ALA A 293 -4.65 -27.09 3.21
CA ALA A 293 -4.64 -25.81 2.53
C ALA A 293 -4.70 -25.90 1.01
N VAL A 294 -5.38 -24.89 0.43
CA VAL A 294 -5.45 -24.61 -1.00
C VAL A 294 -5.00 -23.17 -1.22
N GLN A 295 -4.17 -22.93 -2.23
CA GLN A 295 -3.76 -21.56 -2.60
C GLN A 295 -4.08 -21.26 -4.06
N ILE A 296 -4.58 -20.04 -4.31
CA ILE A 296 -4.79 -19.47 -5.65
C ILE A 296 -3.88 -18.24 -5.77
N ASP A 297 -2.99 -18.24 -6.76
CA ASP A 297 -2.15 -17.07 -7.05
C ASP A 297 -1.82 -16.99 -8.54
N VAL A 298 -1.59 -15.78 -9.04
CA VAL A 298 -1.13 -15.50 -10.41
C VAL A 298 0.39 -15.59 -10.54
N ASP A 299 1.11 -15.59 -9.42
CA ASP A 299 2.56 -15.78 -9.37
C ASP A 299 2.88 -17.18 -8.84
N ALA A 300 3.38 -18.03 -9.74
CA ALA A 300 3.74 -19.40 -9.37
C ALA A 300 4.84 -19.46 -8.29
N ALA A 301 5.69 -18.45 -8.16
CA ALA A 301 6.74 -18.38 -7.15
C ALA A 301 6.19 -18.16 -5.73
N MET A 302 4.96 -17.65 -5.61
CA MET A 302 4.30 -17.42 -4.32
C MET A 302 3.50 -18.61 -3.81
N LEU A 303 3.25 -19.60 -4.67
CA LEU A 303 2.47 -20.80 -4.31
C LEU A 303 3.22 -21.65 -3.27
N SER A 304 2.56 -22.00 -2.18
CA SER A 304 3.10 -22.75 -1.02
C SER A 304 4.33 -22.12 -0.35
N LEU A 305 4.64 -20.87 -0.62
CA LEU A 305 5.83 -20.20 -0.07
C LEU A 305 5.67 -19.85 1.43
N ARG A 306 4.44 -19.61 1.88
CA ARG A 306 4.15 -19.14 3.26
C ARG A 306 3.47 -20.18 4.13
N TYR A 307 2.75 -21.09 3.51
CA TYR A 307 2.07 -22.21 4.15
C TYR A 307 2.11 -23.42 3.24
N PRO A 308 2.34 -24.64 3.77
CA PRO A 308 2.37 -25.85 2.96
C PRO A 308 0.95 -26.19 2.46
N CYS A 309 0.66 -25.87 1.20
CA CYS A 309 -0.64 -26.12 0.58
C CYS A 309 -0.63 -27.47 -0.15
N GLU A 310 -1.69 -28.27 0.01
CA GLU A 310 -1.85 -29.55 -0.69
C GLU A 310 -2.20 -29.34 -2.17
N VAL A 311 -2.94 -28.27 -2.49
CA VAL A 311 -3.30 -27.92 -3.87
C VAL A 311 -2.94 -26.46 -4.14
N ASN A 312 -2.20 -26.25 -5.22
CA ASN A 312 -1.70 -24.96 -5.66
C ASN A 312 -2.30 -24.62 -7.03
N LEU A 313 -3.26 -23.72 -7.04
CA LEU A 313 -3.96 -23.27 -8.25
C LEU A 313 -3.28 -22.03 -8.83
N HIS A 314 -2.44 -22.21 -9.86
CA HIS A 314 -1.87 -21.10 -10.62
C HIS A 314 -2.96 -20.48 -11.48
N GLY A 315 -3.58 -19.41 -11.00
CA GLY A 315 -4.77 -18.84 -11.63
C GLY A 315 -5.14 -17.45 -11.16
N THR A 316 -5.93 -16.78 -12.01
CA THR A 316 -6.55 -15.49 -11.69
C THR A 316 -7.69 -15.72 -10.68
N ALA A 317 -7.77 -14.93 -9.63
CA ALA A 317 -8.67 -15.18 -8.50
C ALA A 317 -10.15 -15.30 -8.94
N ALA A 318 -10.69 -14.31 -9.65
CA ALA A 318 -12.10 -14.29 -10.02
C ALA A 318 -12.49 -15.49 -10.89
N GLU A 319 -11.74 -15.76 -11.95
CA GLU A 319 -12.00 -16.86 -12.88
C GLU A 319 -11.85 -18.23 -12.22
N THR A 320 -10.80 -18.39 -11.39
CA THR A 320 -10.57 -19.62 -10.65
C THR A 320 -11.71 -19.90 -9.67
N LEU A 321 -12.16 -18.87 -8.93
CA LEU A 321 -13.27 -19.01 -8.00
C LEU A 321 -14.60 -19.28 -8.70
N ARG A 322 -14.88 -18.68 -9.88
CA ARG A 322 -16.07 -18.98 -10.68
C ARG A 322 -16.13 -20.45 -11.11
N LEU A 323 -14.99 -21.03 -11.46
CA LEU A 323 -14.90 -22.43 -11.83
C LEU A 323 -14.93 -23.38 -10.62
N LEU A 324 -14.39 -22.94 -9.49
CA LEU A 324 -14.39 -23.71 -8.25
C LEU A 324 -15.79 -23.75 -7.60
N LEU A 325 -16.53 -22.62 -7.63
CA LEU A 325 -17.81 -22.45 -6.94
C LEU A 325 -18.86 -23.55 -7.24
N PRO A 326 -19.09 -23.99 -8.49
CA PRO A 326 -20.03 -25.08 -8.78
C PRO A 326 -19.59 -26.45 -8.23
N LEU A 327 -18.30 -26.67 -7.96
CA LEU A 327 -17.74 -27.90 -7.41
C LEU A 327 -17.85 -27.97 -5.88
N LEU A 328 -18.13 -26.84 -5.21
CA LEU A 328 -18.27 -26.75 -3.78
C LEU A 328 -19.68 -27.19 -3.33
N ASN A 329 -19.75 -27.85 -2.19
CA ASN A 329 -21.01 -28.20 -1.52
C ASN A 329 -21.44 -27.09 -0.57
N GLU A 330 -22.73 -26.81 -0.50
CA GLU A 330 -23.25 -25.90 0.51
C GLU A 330 -23.26 -26.56 1.88
N LYS A 331 -22.55 -25.95 2.85
CA LYS A 331 -22.49 -26.44 4.22
C LYS A 331 -23.75 -26.07 4.98
N SER A 332 -24.38 -27.07 5.61
CA SER A 332 -25.57 -26.87 6.44
C SER A 332 -25.22 -26.47 7.87
N ASP A 333 -24.07 -26.93 8.40
CA ASP A 333 -23.62 -26.58 9.74
C ASP A 333 -23.14 -25.12 9.78
N ARG A 334 -23.72 -24.34 10.68
CA ARG A 334 -23.40 -22.92 10.85
C ARG A 334 -22.61 -22.62 12.12
N ARG A 335 -22.30 -23.60 12.95
CA ARG A 335 -21.65 -23.37 14.26
C ARG A 335 -20.36 -22.56 14.12
N TRP A 336 -19.49 -22.92 13.15
CA TRP A 336 -18.26 -22.18 12.88
C TRP A 336 -18.52 -20.73 12.43
N ARG A 337 -19.48 -20.55 11.53
CA ARG A 337 -19.89 -19.21 11.06
C ARG A 337 -20.44 -18.37 12.21
N GLU A 338 -21.27 -18.93 13.07
CA GLU A 338 -21.88 -18.25 14.22
C GLU A 338 -20.85 -17.85 15.27
N GLU A 339 -19.83 -18.70 15.49
CA GLU A 339 -18.69 -18.39 16.35
C GLU A 339 -17.92 -17.15 15.81
N ILE A 340 -17.61 -17.14 14.51
CA ILE A 340 -16.91 -16.02 13.84
C ILE A 340 -17.75 -14.73 13.94
N GLU A 341 -19.02 -14.77 13.59
CA GLU A 341 -19.92 -13.62 13.62
C GLU A 341 -20.08 -13.06 15.05
N SER A 342 -20.18 -13.93 16.04
CA SER A 342 -20.20 -13.55 17.47
C SER A 342 -18.88 -12.91 17.91
N GLY A 343 -17.75 -13.49 17.50
CA GLY A 343 -16.41 -12.95 17.74
C GLY A 343 -16.25 -11.56 17.15
N MET A 344 -16.71 -11.33 15.92
CA MET A 344 -16.68 -10.03 15.26
C MET A 344 -17.56 -8.99 15.97
N LYS A 345 -18.77 -9.37 16.39
CA LYS A 345 -19.64 -8.47 17.16
C LYS A 345 -18.96 -8.01 18.45
N SER A 346 -18.35 -8.93 19.20
CA SER A 346 -17.61 -8.63 20.43
C SER A 346 -16.38 -7.77 20.16
N TRP A 347 -15.70 -8.00 19.03
CA TRP A 347 -14.53 -7.23 18.63
C TRP A 347 -14.89 -5.77 18.32
N TRP A 348 -15.97 -5.51 17.60
CA TRP A 348 -16.42 -4.14 17.32
C TRP A 348 -16.77 -3.38 18.60
N GLN A 349 -17.38 -4.04 19.60
CA GLN A 349 -17.61 -3.45 20.92
C GLN A 349 -16.29 -3.13 21.64
N THR A 350 -15.31 -4.02 21.52
CA THR A 350 -13.97 -3.80 22.08
C THR A 350 -13.28 -2.60 21.45
N LEU A 351 -13.31 -2.47 20.11
CA LEU A 351 -12.72 -1.33 19.41
C LEU A 351 -13.43 -0.02 19.75
N GLU A 352 -14.75 -0.01 19.84
CA GLU A 352 -15.50 1.17 20.30
C GLU A 352 -15.07 1.60 21.71
N SER A 353 -14.99 0.65 22.65
CA SER A 353 -14.53 0.92 24.00
C SER A 353 -13.10 1.48 24.04
N ARG A 354 -12.20 0.91 23.21
CA ARG A 354 -10.82 1.39 23.10
C ARG A 354 -10.74 2.81 22.52
N ALA A 355 -11.47 3.07 21.42
CA ALA A 355 -11.53 4.39 20.81
C ALA A 355 -12.06 5.47 21.74
N ARG A 356 -12.97 5.10 22.68
CA ARG A 356 -13.55 5.99 23.70
C ARG A 356 -12.75 6.07 24.99
N THR A 357 -11.63 5.34 25.12
CA THR A 357 -10.73 5.45 26.27
C THR A 357 -10.17 6.86 26.34
N LYS A 358 -10.22 7.46 27.52
CA LYS A 358 -9.67 8.80 27.76
C LYS A 358 -8.18 8.81 27.51
N ALA A 359 -7.72 9.82 26.79
CA ALA A 359 -6.33 10.08 26.47
C ALA A 359 -6.10 11.60 26.46
N HIS A 360 -4.87 12.01 26.61
CA HIS A 360 -4.46 13.41 26.54
C HIS A 360 -3.23 13.54 25.64
N PRO A 361 -3.32 14.27 24.49
CA PRO A 361 -4.51 15.04 24.07
C PRO A 361 -5.66 14.17 23.51
N VAL A 362 -5.50 13.51 22.35
CA VAL A 362 -6.54 12.71 21.70
C VAL A 362 -6.10 11.26 21.54
N ASN A 363 -7.00 10.33 21.78
CA ASN A 363 -6.76 8.92 21.50
C ASN A 363 -6.64 8.70 19.96
N PRO A 364 -5.50 8.20 19.44
CA PRO A 364 -5.31 8.02 18.01
C PRO A 364 -6.31 7.04 17.37
N GLN A 365 -6.80 6.03 18.10
CA GLN A 365 -7.85 5.13 17.59
C GLN A 365 -9.15 5.89 17.32
N ARG A 366 -9.50 6.87 18.18
CA ARG A 366 -10.69 7.68 18.03
C ARG A 366 -10.67 8.50 16.74
N VAL A 367 -9.48 8.93 16.28
CA VAL A 367 -9.34 9.68 15.02
C VAL A 367 -9.92 8.90 13.84
N VAL A 368 -9.54 7.64 13.71
CA VAL A 368 -10.00 6.76 12.62
C VAL A 368 -11.42 6.23 12.86
N TRP A 369 -11.77 6.00 14.14
CA TRP A 369 -13.11 5.59 14.52
C TRP A 369 -14.18 6.63 14.14
N GLU A 370 -13.89 7.92 14.36
CA GLU A 370 -14.77 9.02 13.98
C GLU A 370 -14.77 9.27 12.45
N MET A 371 -13.65 9.04 11.78
CA MET A 371 -13.52 9.16 10.32
C MET A 371 -14.41 8.15 9.60
N SER A 372 -14.31 6.89 9.98
CA SER A 372 -14.81 5.74 9.23
C SER A 372 -16.28 5.84 8.81
N PRO A 373 -17.25 6.14 9.71
CA PRO A 373 -18.65 6.26 9.35
C PRO A 373 -18.97 7.46 8.46
N ARG A 374 -18.13 8.52 8.51
CA ARG A 374 -18.31 9.79 7.77
C ARG A 374 -17.87 9.71 6.32
N LEU A 375 -17.02 8.72 5.98
CA LEU A 375 -16.52 8.58 4.62
C LEU A 375 -17.64 8.14 3.66
N PRO A 376 -17.75 8.77 2.49
CA PRO A 376 -18.67 8.31 1.44
C PRO A 376 -18.20 6.98 0.85
N ASP A 377 -19.10 6.26 0.20
CA ASP A 377 -18.84 4.91 -0.33
C ASP A 377 -17.84 4.88 -1.48
N ASN A 378 -17.54 6.02 -2.09
CA ASN A 378 -16.52 6.14 -3.13
C ASN A 378 -15.19 6.75 -2.62
N ALA A 379 -14.97 6.86 -1.32
CA ALA A 379 -13.73 7.42 -0.80
C ALA A 379 -12.51 6.54 -1.13
N ILE A 380 -11.34 7.18 -1.22
CA ILE A 380 -10.04 6.51 -1.31
C ILE A 380 -9.25 6.85 -0.05
N VAL A 381 -8.70 5.83 0.62
CA VAL A 381 -7.91 6.02 1.85
C VAL A 381 -6.50 5.50 1.64
N THR A 382 -5.51 6.36 1.90
CA THR A 382 -4.10 5.99 1.93
C THR A 382 -3.57 6.09 3.35
N SER A 383 -2.58 5.29 3.69
CA SER A 383 -1.93 5.37 5.00
C SER A 383 -0.42 5.38 4.85
N ASP A 384 0.24 6.06 5.76
CA ASP A 384 1.68 5.95 5.92
C ASP A 384 2.05 4.73 6.79
N SER A 385 3.32 4.40 6.86
CA SER A 385 3.87 3.41 7.78
C SER A 385 4.00 3.98 9.20
N GLY A 386 4.16 3.11 10.19
CA GLY A 386 4.18 3.47 11.60
C GLY A 386 2.81 3.28 12.26
N SER A 387 2.59 3.87 13.44
CA SER A 387 1.38 3.64 14.25
C SER A 387 0.07 4.00 13.53
N CYS A 388 0.08 4.94 12.56
CA CYS A 388 -1.09 5.23 11.73
C CYS A 388 -1.56 4.02 10.90
N ALA A 389 -0.63 3.12 10.49
CA ALA A 389 -0.98 1.88 9.80
C ALA A 389 -1.74 0.90 10.70
N ASN A 390 -1.48 0.90 12.01
CA ASN A 390 -2.25 0.10 12.98
C ASN A 390 -3.70 0.56 13.02
N TRP A 391 -3.92 1.86 13.12
CA TRP A 391 -5.26 2.45 13.17
C TRP A 391 -5.99 2.26 11.83
N TYR A 392 -5.28 2.41 10.70
CA TYR A 392 -5.78 2.07 9.38
C TYR A 392 -6.20 0.59 9.28
N ALA A 393 -5.37 -0.33 9.74
CA ALA A 393 -5.63 -1.76 9.62
C ALA A 393 -6.85 -2.21 10.45
N ARG A 394 -7.00 -1.70 11.69
CA ARG A 394 -7.98 -2.16 12.68
C ARG A 394 -9.24 -1.33 12.77
N ASP A 395 -9.10 0.00 12.78
CA ASP A 395 -10.19 0.91 13.15
C ASP A 395 -10.89 1.50 11.93
N TYR A 396 -10.21 1.55 10.75
CA TYR A 396 -10.86 1.93 9.51
C TYR A 396 -11.72 0.78 8.97
N ARG A 397 -13.02 1.02 8.86
CA ARG A 397 -14.03 0.10 8.31
C ARG A 397 -14.24 0.41 6.84
N VAL A 398 -13.70 -0.42 5.98
CA VAL A 398 -13.89 -0.27 4.53
C VAL A 398 -15.34 -0.60 4.16
N LYS A 399 -15.95 0.28 3.37
CA LYS A 399 -17.28 0.05 2.76
C LYS A 399 -17.12 -0.43 1.31
N ARG A 400 -18.17 -1.06 0.77
CA ARG A 400 -18.21 -1.45 -0.64
C ARG A 400 -18.04 -0.20 -1.52
N GLY A 401 -17.16 -0.24 -2.52
CA GLY A 401 -16.87 0.87 -3.43
C GLY A 401 -15.71 1.76 -3.00
N GLN A 402 -15.28 1.71 -1.75
CA GLN A 402 -14.08 2.38 -1.28
C GLN A 402 -12.83 1.66 -1.76
N MET A 403 -11.76 2.42 -1.99
CA MET A 403 -10.43 1.91 -2.28
C MET A 403 -9.48 2.27 -1.14
N ALA A 404 -8.53 1.41 -0.86
CA ALA A 404 -7.57 1.66 0.20
C ALA A 404 -6.23 0.97 -0.08
N SER A 405 -5.11 1.66 0.15
CA SER A 405 -3.77 1.08 0.04
C SER A 405 -2.73 1.90 0.81
N LEU A 406 -1.54 1.30 0.97
CA LEU A 406 -0.35 1.88 1.59
C LEU A 406 0.89 1.20 0.98
N SER A 407 2.09 1.64 1.37
CA SER A 407 3.34 0.91 1.09
C SER A 407 3.36 -0.36 1.94
N GLY A 408 2.98 -1.49 1.35
CA GLY A 408 2.75 -2.72 2.11
C GLY A 408 3.98 -3.60 2.23
N GLY A 409 4.60 -3.93 1.12
CA GLY A 409 5.77 -4.81 1.08
C GLY A 409 7.06 -4.12 1.53
N LEU A 410 7.26 -2.85 1.16
CA LEU A 410 8.41 -2.06 1.59
C LEU A 410 8.19 -1.42 2.97
N ALA A 411 6.95 -1.09 3.30
CA ALA A 411 6.56 -0.39 4.53
C ALA A 411 7.30 0.96 4.70
N SER A 412 7.45 1.71 3.60
CA SER A 412 8.16 2.99 3.61
C SER A 412 7.34 4.07 4.33
N MET A 413 8.00 4.84 5.18
CA MET A 413 7.49 6.13 5.62
C MET A 413 7.50 7.11 4.44
N GLY A 414 6.54 8.05 4.42
CA GLY A 414 6.47 9.10 3.40
C GLY A 414 5.63 8.76 2.16
N ALA A 415 4.98 7.60 2.12
CA ALA A 415 4.19 7.18 0.96
C ALA A 415 2.75 7.72 0.93
N ALA A 416 2.15 8.06 2.07
CA ALA A 416 0.71 8.35 2.13
C ALA A 416 0.28 9.57 1.33
N VAL A 417 0.99 10.71 1.45
CA VAL A 417 0.64 11.95 0.73
C VAL A 417 0.84 11.81 -0.77
N PRO A 418 2.00 11.34 -1.29
CA PRO A 418 2.15 11.10 -2.72
C PRO A 418 1.17 10.06 -3.25
N TYR A 419 0.80 9.04 -2.47
CA TYR A 419 -0.26 8.11 -2.84
C TYR A 419 -1.62 8.81 -2.97
N ALA A 420 -1.96 9.69 -2.02
CA ALA A 420 -3.19 10.46 -2.07
C ALA A 420 -3.22 11.40 -3.28
N ILE A 421 -2.10 12.04 -3.63
CA ILE A 421 -1.98 12.88 -4.83
C ILE A 421 -2.16 12.02 -6.09
N GLY A 422 -1.46 10.89 -6.20
CA GLY A 422 -1.59 9.96 -7.32
C GLY A 422 -3.02 9.43 -7.50
N ALA A 423 -3.66 9.03 -6.39
CA ALA A 423 -5.06 8.60 -6.37
C ALA A 423 -6.02 9.73 -6.79
N LYS A 424 -5.80 10.95 -6.29
CA LYS A 424 -6.64 12.10 -6.61
C LYS A 424 -6.53 12.53 -8.07
N LEU A 425 -5.35 12.42 -8.64
CA LEU A 425 -5.13 12.67 -10.06
C LEU A 425 -5.74 11.57 -10.96
N ALA A 426 -5.77 10.32 -10.47
CA ALA A 426 -6.42 9.21 -11.16
C ALA A 426 -7.95 9.29 -11.08
N HIS A 427 -8.48 9.75 -9.94
CA HIS A 427 -9.90 9.83 -9.64
C HIS A 427 -10.26 11.23 -9.11
N PRO A 428 -10.29 12.25 -9.97
CA PRO A 428 -10.47 13.65 -9.55
C PRO A 428 -11.85 13.97 -8.98
N ASP A 429 -12.81 13.08 -9.14
CA ASP A 429 -14.20 13.15 -8.66
C ASP A 429 -14.45 12.41 -7.34
N ARG A 430 -13.42 11.77 -6.76
CA ARG A 430 -13.53 11.00 -5.52
C ARG A 430 -12.85 11.74 -4.36
N PRO A 431 -13.40 11.69 -3.14
CA PRO A 431 -12.68 12.16 -1.96
C PRO A 431 -11.52 11.24 -1.63
N VAL A 432 -10.39 11.82 -1.23
CA VAL A 432 -9.18 11.09 -0.86
C VAL A 432 -8.73 11.50 0.54
N ILE A 433 -8.39 10.54 1.38
CA ILE A 433 -7.89 10.75 2.73
C ILE A 433 -6.51 10.08 2.88
N ALA A 434 -5.52 10.84 3.35
CA ALA A 434 -4.21 10.33 3.75
C ALA A 434 -4.09 10.32 5.27
N LEU A 435 -3.80 9.16 5.86
CA LEU A 435 -3.47 9.02 7.28
C LEU A 435 -1.95 9.03 7.42
N VAL A 436 -1.40 10.01 8.14
CA VAL A 436 0.03 10.29 8.13
C VAL A 436 0.52 10.53 9.57
N GLY A 437 1.60 9.87 9.98
CA GLY A 437 2.31 10.22 11.22
C GLY A 437 3.14 11.50 11.06
N ASP A 438 3.37 12.21 12.16
CA ASP A 438 4.19 13.43 12.18
C ASP A 438 5.64 13.17 11.72
N GLY A 439 6.22 12.03 12.08
CA GLY A 439 7.53 11.61 11.58
C GLY A 439 7.57 11.50 10.06
N ALA A 440 6.56 10.88 9.45
CA ALA A 440 6.44 10.77 8.00
C ALA A 440 6.17 12.13 7.34
N MET A 441 5.39 13.01 7.98
CA MET A 441 5.20 14.37 7.52
C MET A 441 6.53 15.13 7.42
N GLN A 442 7.35 15.07 8.46
CA GLN A 442 8.63 15.78 8.50
C GLN A 442 9.70 15.15 7.62
N MET A 443 9.64 13.84 7.39
CA MET A 443 10.62 13.15 6.55
C MET A 443 10.59 13.70 5.11
N ASN A 444 9.44 13.70 4.43
CA ASN A 444 9.35 14.12 3.03
C ASN A 444 7.95 14.55 2.57
N ASN A 445 6.90 14.37 3.37
CA ASN A 445 5.53 14.67 2.96
C ASN A 445 5.17 16.16 3.01
N MET A 446 5.81 16.97 3.87
CA MET A 446 5.48 18.39 4.00
C MET A 446 5.62 19.14 2.67
N ALA A 447 6.66 18.86 1.91
CA ALA A 447 6.89 19.51 0.61
C ALA A 447 5.76 19.19 -0.38
N GLU A 448 5.16 18.00 -0.29
CA GLU A 448 4.09 17.59 -1.21
C GLU A 448 2.75 18.29 -0.94
N LEU A 449 2.58 18.97 0.20
CA LEU A 449 1.45 19.89 0.40
C LEU A 449 1.49 21.05 -0.61
N ILE A 450 2.68 21.46 -1.04
CA ILE A 450 2.87 22.43 -2.14
C ILE A 450 2.39 21.84 -3.47
N THR A 451 2.62 20.54 -3.69
CA THR A 451 2.12 19.85 -4.88
C THR A 451 0.59 19.76 -4.87
N ILE A 452 -0.01 19.47 -3.71
CA ILE A 452 -1.48 19.51 -3.55
C ILE A 452 -2.01 20.91 -3.92
N ALA A 453 -1.43 21.97 -3.36
CA ALA A 453 -1.84 23.35 -3.65
C ALA A 453 -1.69 23.70 -5.14
N LYS A 454 -0.63 23.22 -5.80
CA LYS A 454 -0.38 23.44 -7.24
C LYS A 454 -1.47 22.85 -8.13
N TYR A 455 -2.02 21.69 -7.76
CA TYR A 455 -2.92 20.93 -8.63
C TYR A 455 -4.39 20.89 -8.18
N MET A 456 -4.72 21.43 -7.00
CA MET A 456 -6.07 21.33 -6.42
C MET A 456 -7.18 21.89 -7.31
N ASP A 457 -6.90 22.91 -8.12
CA ASP A 457 -7.92 23.53 -9.00
C ASP A 457 -8.35 22.60 -10.14
N ARG A 458 -7.56 21.59 -10.45
CA ARG A 458 -7.83 20.62 -11.49
C ARG A 458 -8.83 19.54 -11.07
N TRP A 459 -9.14 19.42 -9.77
CA TRP A 459 -9.99 18.35 -9.24
C TRP A 459 -11.45 18.77 -9.19
N ALA A 460 -12.35 17.90 -9.66
CA ALA A 460 -13.78 18.11 -9.59
C ALA A 460 -14.29 18.06 -8.15
N ASP A 461 -13.83 17.07 -7.38
CA ASP A 461 -14.02 16.99 -5.95
C ASP A 461 -12.77 17.56 -5.25
N LYS A 462 -12.93 18.60 -4.46
CA LYS A 462 -11.81 19.26 -3.76
C LYS A 462 -11.33 18.52 -2.50
N ARG A 463 -12.08 17.50 -2.05
CA ARG A 463 -11.79 16.77 -0.81
C ARG A 463 -10.55 15.91 -0.96
N LEU A 464 -9.42 16.44 -0.55
CA LEU A 464 -8.21 15.70 -0.20
C LEU A 464 -7.86 16.10 1.23
N VAL A 465 -7.98 15.18 2.17
CA VAL A 465 -7.71 15.41 3.59
C VAL A 465 -6.43 14.68 3.97
N THR A 466 -5.40 15.44 4.38
CA THR A 466 -4.19 14.90 5.01
C THR A 466 -4.39 14.95 6.52
N CYS A 467 -4.71 13.81 7.14
CA CYS A 467 -4.88 13.69 8.57
C CYS A 467 -3.55 13.34 9.23
N VAL A 468 -3.00 14.28 9.99
CA VAL A 468 -1.71 14.14 10.67
C VAL A 468 -1.91 13.74 12.12
N PHE A 469 -1.38 12.57 12.49
CA PHE A 469 -1.25 12.11 13.88
C PHE A 469 0.01 12.75 14.48
N ASN A 470 -0.18 13.86 15.20
CA ASN A 470 0.92 14.63 15.79
C ASN A 470 1.12 14.20 17.26
N ASN A 471 1.93 13.18 17.48
CA ASN A 471 2.26 12.64 18.79
C ASN A 471 3.71 12.93 19.23
N GLN A 472 4.51 13.58 18.37
CA GLN A 472 5.91 13.98 18.62
C GLN A 472 6.83 12.78 18.93
N ASP A 473 6.51 11.63 18.34
CA ASP A 473 7.22 10.37 18.61
C ASP A 473 7.24 9.47 17.37
N LEU A 474 8.37 8.82 17.10
CA LEU A 474 8.41 7.65 16.21
C LEU A 474 7.72 6.47 16.90
N ASN A 475 6.45 6.61 17.12
CA ASN A 475 5.64 5.88 18.09
C ASN A 475 5.65 4.36 17.89
N GLU A 476 5.59 3.87 16.65
CA GLU A 476 5.69 2.43 16.38
C GLU A 476 7.02 1.86 16.88
N VAL A 477 8.13 2.53 16.56
CA VAL A 477 9.48 2.12 17.00
C VAL A 477 9.61 2.18 18.53
N THR A 478 9.05 3.21 19.16
CA THR A 478 9.02 3.33 20.63
C THR A 478 8.33 2.11 21.26
N TRP A 479 7.15 1.71 20.74
CA TRP A 479 6.42 0.57 21.26
C TRP A 479 7.10 -0.77 20.94
N GLU A 480 7.70 -0.92 19.75
CA GLU A 480 8.50 -2.10 19.40
C GLU A 480 9.69 -2.29 20.35
N GLN A 481 10.43 -1.22 20.66
CA GLN A 481 11.53 -1.28 21.62
C GLN A 481 11.06 -1.67 23.02
N ARG A 482 9.94 -1.12 23.47
CA ARG A 482 9.36 -1.44 24.79
C ARG A 482 8.92 -2.90 24.88
N VAL A 483 8.21 -3.39 23.86
CA VAL A 483 7.57 -4.71 23.87
C VAL A 483 8.53 -5.82 23.44
N MET A 484 9.34 -5.62 22.41
CA MET A 484 10.23 -6.66 21.88
C MET A 484 11.57 -6.73 22.62
N ASN A 485 12.14 -5.58 22.99
CA ASN A 485 13.49 -5.51 23.53
C ASN A 485 13.55 -5.19 25.03
N GLY A 486 12.45 -4.76 25.65
CA GLY A 486 12.42 -4.35 27.06
C GLY A 486 13.28 -3.10 27.34
N ASN A 487 13.44 -2.23 26.35
CA ASN A 487 14.14 -0.96 26.45
C ASN A 487 13.16 0.21 26.57
N PRO A 488 13.49 1.25 27.38
CA PRO A 488 12.70 2.47 27.42
C PRO A 488 12.80 3.24 26.10
N ARG A 489 11.98 4.27 25.96
CA ARG A 489 12.06 5.23 24.85
C ARG A 489 13.46 5.88 24.83
N PHE A 490 14.01 6.03 23.63
CA PHE A 490 15.27 6.74 23.40
C PHE A 490 15.01 8.09 22.74
N ASN A 491 14.83 9.14 23.54
CA ASN A 491 14.42 10.47 23.11
C ASN A 491 15.27 11.01 21.95
N ALA A 492 16.61 10.90 22.02
CA ALA A 492 17.50 11.39 20.98
C ALA A 492 17.25 10.76 19.59
N SER A 493 16.62 9.59 19.53
CA SER A 493 16.29 8.89 18.28
C SER A 493 14.82 9.02 17.87
N GLN A 494 13.92 9.15 18.85
CA GLN A 494 12.48 8.98 18.63
C GLN A 494 11.68 10.28 18.74
N ASP A 495 12.25 11.35 19.35
CA ASP A 495 11.56 12.63 19.43
C ASP A 495 11.36 13.26 18.05
N ILE A 496 10.14 13.65 17.77
CA ILE A 496 9.76 14.42 16.60
C ILE A 496 9.42 15.84 17.03
N PRO A 497 10.09 16.88 16.46
CA PRO A 497 9.80 18.28 16.79
C PRO A 497 8.34 18.62 16.59
N ASP A 498 7.77 19.38 17.52
CA ASP A 498 6.39 19.87 17.39
C ASP A 498 6.28 20.95 16.33
N ILE A 499 5.59 20.64 15.24
CA ILE A 499 5.32 21.57 14.14
C ILE A 499 3.82 21.71 13.96
N ARG A 500 3.35 22.93 13.70
CA ARG A 500 1.96 23.23 13.36
C ARG A 500 1.72 22.97 11.87
N TYR A 501 1.39 21.72 11.52
CA TYR A 501 1.11 21.30 10.13
C TYR A 501 -0.09 22.00 9.54
N SER A 502 -1.11 22.28 10.35
CA SER A 502 -2.29 23.06 9.96
C SER A 502 -1.93 24.49 9.54
N ARG A 503 -0.98 25.13 10.24
CA ARG A 503 -0.49 26.47 9.86
C ARG A 503 0.38 26.43 8.60
N PHE A 504 1.17 25.38 8.42
CA PHE A 504 1.91 25.21 7.17
C PHE A 504 0.96 25.04 5.98
N ALA A 505 -0.13 24.30 6.15
CA ALA A 505 -1.17 24.15 5.14
C ALA A 505 -1.77 25.51 4.73
N GLU A 506 -2.11 26.37 5.71
CA GLU A 506 -2.61 27.73 5.46
C GLU A 506 -1.60 28.57 4.68
N LEU A 507 -0.31 28.47 5.02
CA LEU A 507 0.78 29.17 4.35
C LEU A 507 0.86 28.84 2.86
N VAL A 508 0.57 27.61 2.48
CA VAL A 508 0.60 27.14 1.08
C VAL A 508 -0.77 27.22 0.38
N GLY A 509 -1.79 27.81 1.03
CA GLY A 509 -3.12 28.03 0.44
C GLY A 509 -4.13 26.90 0.61
N LEU A 510 -3.80 25.89 1.41
CA LEU A 510 -4.73 24.83 1.83
C LEU A 510 -5.52 25.25 3.07
N LYS A 511 -6.49 24.46 3.49
CA LYS A 511 -7.20 24.68 4.74
C LYS A 511 -6.50 23.92 5.87
N GLY A 512 -6.20 24.60 6.98
CA GLY A 512 -5.67 24.01 8.20
C GLY A 512 -6.78 23.84 9.24
N ILE A 513 -6.89 22.64 9.84
CA ILE A 513 -7.75 22.37 10.99
C ILE A 513 -6.86 21.75 12.07
N PHE A 514 -6.95 22.27 13.29
CA PHE A 514 -6.18 21.79 14.43
C PHE A 514 -7.11 21.27 15.52
N VAL A 515 -6.82 20.07 16.02
CA VAL A 515 -7.58 19.39 17.07
C VAL A 515 -6.63 18.97 18.19
N GLU A 516 -6.95 19.39 19.41
CA GLU A 516 -6.26 18.98 20.63
C GLU A 516 -7.23 18.41 21.69
N ALA A 517 -8.50 18.84 21.61
CA ALA A 517 -9.54 18.34 22.49
C ALA A 517 -10.34 17.20 21.80
N PRO A 518 -10.54 16.06 22.47
CA PRO A 518 -11.24 14.91 21.89
C PRO A 518 -12.70 15.19 21.47
N GLU A 519 -13.35 16.15 22.11
CA GLU A 519 -14.73 16.59 21.81
C GLU A 519 -14.87 17.30 20.47
N ASP A 520 -13.81 17.96 19.99
CA ASP A 520 -13.82 18.72 18.74
C ASP A 520 -13.61 17.83 17.51
N LEU A 521 -13.16 16.59 17.70
CA LEU A 521 -12.72 15.70 16.61
C LEU A 521 -13.83 15.39 15.60
N ALA A 522 -15.04 15.13 16.09
CA ALA A 522 -16.17 14.82 15.21
C ALA A 522 -16.53 16.00 14.30
N ALA A 523 -16.61 17.22 14.88
CA ALA A 523 -16.89 18.44 14.14
C ALA A 523 -15.76 18.78 13.15
N ALA A 524 -14.50 18.53 13.54
CA ALA A 524 -13.34 18.74 12.67
C ALA A 524 -13.35 17.81 11.44
N TRP A 525 -13.74 16.55 11.57
CA TRP A 525 -13.96 15.66 10.43
C TRP A 525 -15.09 16.13 9.51
N ASP A 526 -16.23 16.55 10.10
CA ASP A 526 -17.35 17.08 9.32
C ASP A 526 -16.94 18.35 8.56
N GLU A 527 -16.18 19.25 9.19
CA GLU A 527 -15.62 20.44 8.56
C GLU A 527 -14.61 20.09 7.44
N ALA A 528 -13.72 19.13 7.69
CA ALA A 528 -12.72 18.71 6.70
C ALA A 528 -13.37 18.08 5.46
N LEU A 529 -14.41 17.27 5.64
CA LEU A 529 -15.13 16.62 4.55
C LEU A 529 -16.12 17.53 3.80
N CYS A 530 -16.43 18.72 4.36
CA CYS A 530 -17.27 19.75 3.73
C CYS A 530 -16.45 20.91 3.14
N ALA A 531 -15.13 20.87 3.24
CA ALA A 531 -14.27 21.98 2.80
C ALA A 531 -14.30 22.17 1.28
N ASP A 532 -14.14 23.42 0.85
CA ASP A 532 -14.08 23.86 -0.55
C ASP A 532 -12.70 23.68 -1.20
N ARG A 533 -11.73 23.22 -0.43
CA ARG A 533 -10.32 23.00 -0.82
C ARG A 533 -9.70 21.88 -0.01
N PRO A 534 -8.53 21.36 -0.42
CA PRO A 534 -7.80 20.35 0.36
C PRO A 534 -7.48 20.82 1.77
N VAL A 535 -7.48 19.86 2.71
CA VAL A 535 -7.37 20.09 4.15
C VAL A 535 -6.16 19.37 4.72
N VAL A 536 -5.44 20.01 5.63
CA VAL A 536 -4.60 19.32 6.62
C VAL A 536 -5.33 19.34 7.95
N LEU A 537 -5.82 18.19 8.37
CA LEU A 537 -6.39 17.95 9.68
C LEU A 537 -5.29 17.47 10.62
N GLU A 538 -4.76 18.40 11.40
CA GLU A 538 -3.74 18.11 12.41
C GLU A 538 -4.41 17.74 13.72
N VAL A 539 -4.18 16.50 14.21
CA VAL A 539 -4.71 16.01 15.47
C VAL A 539 -3.56 15.73 16.42
N LYS A 540 -3.52 16.42 17.55
CA LYS A 540 -2.62 16.07 18.65
C LYS A 540 -3.06 14.76 19.25
N THR A 541 -2.20 13.74 19.19
CA THR A 541 -2.51 12.41 19.69
C THR A 541 -1.59 11.98 20.81
N ASP A 542 -2.13 11.16 21.70
CA ASP A 542 -1.43 10.64 22.86
C ASP A 542 -0.43 9.54 22.44
N PRO A 543 0.89 9.74 22.61
CA PRO A 543 1.90 8.72 22.27
C PRO A 543 1.84 7.48 23.17
N GLU A 544 1.17 7.58 24.33
CA GLU A 544 1.11 6.49 25.29
C GLU A 544 -0.08 5.54 25.08
N ILE A 545 -0.88 5.77 24.03
CA ILE A 545 -1.85 4.79 23.56
C ILE A 545 -1.16 3.75 22.68
N ALA A 546 -0.95 2.58 23.26
CA ALA A 546 -0.20 1.50 22.61
C ALA A 546 -0.91 0.95 21.38
N PRO A 547 -0.21 0.76 20.25
CA PRO A 547 -0.70 0.03 19.08
C PRO A 547 -0.64 -1.50 19.33
N LEU A 548 -1.21 -1.98 20.44
CA LEU A 548 -1.07 -3.36 20.90
C LEU A 548 -1.45 -4.38 19.83
N PRO A 549 -0.63 -5.42 19.60
CA PRO A 549 -0.95 -6.52 18.69
C PRO A 549 -2.20 -7.29 19.17
N PRO A 550 -2.84 -8.07 18.28
CA PRO A 550 -4.05 -8.84 18.64
C PRO A 550 -3.79 -9.87 19.75
N HIS A 551 -2.56 -10.37 19.83
CA HIS A 551 -2.10 -11.26 20.91
C HIS A 551 -0.77 -10.75 21.45
N ILE A 552 -0.67 -10.68 22.78
CA ILE A 552 0.55 -10.37 23.51
C ILE A 552 1.02 -11.65 24.19
N SER A 553 2.24 -12.10 23.88
CA SER A 553 2.86 -13.23 24.56
C SER A 553 3.29 -12.83 25.98
N PHE A 554 3.40 -13.82 26.87
CA PHE A 554 3.94 -13.60 28.23
C PHE A 554 5.33 -12.97 28.20
N LYS A 555 6.16 -13.33 27.20
CA LYS A 555 7.49 -12.74 26.98
C LYS A 555 7.38 -11.24 26.70
N GLU A 556 6.51 -10.84 25.79
CA GLU A 556 6.30 -9.43 25.41
C GLU A 556 5.72 -8.62 26.57
N ALA A 557 4.75 -9.16 27.30
CA ALA A 557 4.21 -8.52 28.50
C ALA A 557 5.30 -8.31 29.58
N ARG A 558 6.19 -9.29 29.79
CA ARG A 558 7.32 -9.17 30.71
C ARG A 558 8.33 -8.13 30.21
N GLN A 559 8.66 -8.11 28.93
CA GLN A 559 9.60 -7.12 28.35
C GLN A 559 9.04 -5.71 28.50
N PHE A 560 7.76 -5.52 28.21
CA PHE A 560 7.07 -4.26 28.43
C PHE A 560 7.16 -3.80 29.89
N MET A 561 6.87 -4.68 30.86
CA MET A 561 7.01 -4.37 32.28
C MET A 561 8.43 -3.97 32.67
N LEU A 562 9.45 -4.63 32.11
CA LEU A 562 10.86 -4.31 32.33
C LEU A 562 11.25 -2.96 31.72
N SER A 563 10.71 -2.60 30.56
CA SER A 563 10.97 -1.29 29.94
C SER A 563 10.36 -0.17 30.75
N MET A 564 9.12 -0.34 31.23
CA MET A 564 8.43 0.65 32.06
C MET A 564 9.12 0.88 33.42
N ALA A 565 9.75 -0.17 34.00
CA ALA A 565 10.51 -0.03 35.21
C ALA A 565 11.82 0.76 35.04
N LYS A 566 12.30 0.92 33.81
CA LYS A 566 13.51 1.66 33.45
C LYS A 566 13.21 3.06 32.90
N ASP A 567 11.96 3.35 32.59
CA ASP A 567 11.54 4.61 31.98
C ASP A 567 11.28 5.64 33.08
N GLU A 568 12.12 6.68 33.14
CA GLU A 568 12.03 7.75 34.14
C GLU A 568 10.74 8.58 34.02
N ASP A 569 10.12 8.61 32.81
CA ASP A 569 8.89 9.33 32.53
C ASP A 569 7.62 8.49 32.73
N ALA A 570 7.75 7.23 33.07
CA ALA A 570 6.65 6.24 33.12
C ALA A 570 5.58 6.47 34.21
N GLY A 571 5.71 7.50 35.05
CA GLY A 571 4.88 7.71 36.24
C GLY A 571 3.36 7.79 36.04
N HIS A 572 2.87 8.14 34.85
CA HIS A 572 1.45 8.23 34.50
C HIS A 572 0.93 7.10 33.57
N VAL A 573 1.80 6.45 32.82
CA VAL A 573 1.52 5.44 31.80
C VAL A 573 1.16 4.06 32.39
N ILE A 574 1.70 3.77 33.57
CA ILE A 574 1.79 2.40 34.14
C ILE A 574 0.40 1.80 34.43
N ARG A 575 -0.59 2.59 34.83
CA ARG A 575 -1.84 2.03 35.38
C ARG A 575 -2.82 1.52 34.31
N ASP A 576 -2.99 2.23 33.22
CA ASP A 576 -4.04 1.90 32.24
C ASP A 576 -3.53 1.00 31.11
N THR A 577 -2.31 1.21 30.64
CA THR A 577 -1.69 0.33 29.65
C THR A 577 -1.24 -1.00 30.27
N ALA A 578 -0.68 -1.00 31.46
CA ALA A 578 -0.39 -2.23 32.21
C ALA A 578 -1.66 -3.03 32.50
N ARG A 579 -2.77 -2.38 32.82
CA ARG A 579 -4.07 -3.03 32.99
C ARG A 579 -4.61 -3.61 31.68
N GLN A 580 -4.42 -2.95 30.54
CA GLN A 580 -4.79 -3.46 29.22
C GLN A 580 -3.93 -4.65 28.81
N VAL A 581 -2.61 -4.58 29.02
CA VAL A 581 -1.65 -5.67 28.75
C VAL A 581 -1.93 -6.86 29.67
N ILE A 582 -2.10 -6.64 30.97
CA ILE A 582 -2.43 -7.69 31.96
C ILE A 582 -3.79 -8.34 31.63
N ASN A 583 -4.82 -7.56 31.30
CA ASN A 583 -6.11 -8.11 30.92
C ASN A 583 -6.06 -8.87 29.59
N ALA A 584 -5.18 -8.50 28.66
CA ALA A 584 -4.97 -9.24 27.41
C ALA A 584 -4.27 -10.60 27.66
N VAL A 585 -3.39 -10.67 28.65
CA VAL A 585 -2.67 -11.89 29.05
C VAL A 585 -3.54 -12.80 29.91
N LEU A 586 -4.23 -12.25 30.94
CA LEU A 586 -5.04 -13.04 31.88
C LEU A 586 -6.29 -13.66 31.24
N ARG A 587 -6.86 -13.06 30.19
CA ARG A 587 -7.97 -13.67 29.45
C ARG A 587 -7.56 -14.88 28.60
N LYS A 588 -6.26 -15.18 28.51
CA LYS A 588 -5.73 -16.38 27.84
C LYS A 588 -5.68 -17.59 28.77
N GLU A 589 -5.56 -17.40 30.09
CA GLU A 589 -5.57 -18.50 31.07
C GLU A 589 -6.98 -19.09 31.31
N ASP A 590 -8.05 -18.36 30.93
CA ASP A 590 -9.42 -18.84 31.03
C ASP A 590 -9.88 -19.59 29.74
N ALA A 591 -8.99 -19.79 28.77
CA ALA A 591 -9.29 -20.38 27.45
C ALA A 591 -8.38 -21.57 27.06
N ASP A 592 -7.40 -21.93 27.92
CA ASP A 592 -6.60 -23.17 27.86
C ASP A 592 -7.13 -24.12 28.96
#